data_265aa6b83d8bac50f6e7fe4843292a96
#
_entry.id   265aa6b83d8bac50f6e7fe4843292a96
#
_cell.length_a   1.000
_cell.length_b   1.000
_cell.length_c   1.000
_cell.angle_alpha   90.00
_cell.angle_beta   90.00
_cell.angle_gamma   90.00
#
_symmetry.space_group_name_H-M   'P 1'
#
loop_
_entity.id
_entity.type
_entity.pdbx_description
1 polymer ?
#
loop_
_entity_poly.entity_id
_entity_poly.type
_entity_poly.pdbx_seq_one_letter_code
_entity_poly.pdbx_strand_id
1 'polypeptide(L)'
;MVLIDGHPQYAGIFGHPIADAYQTLLADRVEVLRGPASVLYGSNAMGGVVNIVTRKMHEDGIRTHLHTGYGSYNTLETELTNRIRKGHFSSVISGSYNRTDGHRADMGFEQYGGYGRIGYEVTDHWNLRADVNVTHFNASYPGPVSAPLLDGDQHITRGMTSFAVENEYGKTSGALSFFYNWGDHWINDGYTPSAGEGPQDDRFNSYDDMMGISWYQSARFFKDNRITVGFDWFRYGGEAWSEYVSGEDAGTRSDLVDKHENEVAGYVDFRQDVGKWLTFNAGLRVDHHSRVGTEWVPQAGLAFHLPHTIELKASASKGFRYPILREMYMFPPQNPDLTPESMWNYEIAFSQRLLGGSLSYGINLFYIDGKNLIMTLPNPSGSGML
;
A
#
# COMPACT_ATOMS: atom_id res chain seq x y z
N MET A 1 1.86 -1.12 4.86
CA MET A 1 1.95 -0.93 3.38
C MET A 1 0.73 -1.52 2.70
N VAL A 2 0.20 -0.88 1.65
CA VAL A 2 -0.86 -1.44 0.78
C VAL A 2 -0.28 -1.67 -0.60
N LEU A 3 -0.62 -2.82 -1.19
CA LEU A 3 -0.18 -3.23 -2.53
C LEU A 3 -1.40 -3.58 -3.39
N ILE A 4 -1.29 -3.39 -4.70
CA ILE A 4 -2.17 -4.01 -5.70
C ILE A 4 -1.29 -4.90 -6.58
N ASP A 5 -1.60 -6.20 -6.63
CA ASP A 5 -0.80 -7.22 -7.33
C ASP A 5 0.71 -7.14 -7.05
N GLY A 6 1.09 -6.79 -5.82
CA GLY A 6 2.47 -6.66 -5.37
C GLY A 6 3.10 -5.28 -5.58
N HIS A 7 2.42 -4.32 -6.21
CA HIS A 7 2.95 -2.97 -6.44
C HIS A 7 2.51 -2.01 -5.33
N PRO A 8 3.45 -1.24 -4.72
CA PRO A 8 3.15 -0.28 -3.65
C PRO A 8 2.13 0.77 -4.08
N GLN A 9 1.19 1.06 -3.17
CA GLN A 9 0.11 2.03 -3.37
C GLN A 9 0.18 3.09 -2.28
N TYR A 10 1.00 4.11 -2.48
CA TYR A 10 1.02 5.28 -1.60
C TYR A 10 1.31 6.55 -2.40
N ALA A 11 0.84 7.67 -1.87
CA ALA A 11 1.10 8.98 -2.42
C ALA A 11 2.57 9.35 -2.22
N GLY A 12 3.26 9.74 -3.28
CA GLY A 12 4.71 9.95 -3.29
C GLY A 12 5.21 10.99 -2.29
N ILE A 13 4.43 12.04 -2.04
CA ILE A 13 4.75 13.09 -1.05
C ILE A 13 4.36 12.64 0.36
N PHE A 14 3.21 12.00 0.52
CA PHE A 14 2.58 11.73 1.82
C PHE A 14 2.95 10.37 2.41
N GLY A 15 3.48 9.45 1.60
CA GLY A 15 3.93 8.13 2.06
C GLY A 15 2.84 7.23 2.65
N HIS A 16 1.57 7.57 2.48
CA HIS A 16 0.43 6.76 2.93
C HIS A 16 -0.53 6.43 1.79
N PRO A 17 -1.29 5.34 1.91
CA PRO A 17 -2.31 4.98 0.95
C PRO A 17 -3.51 5.94 1.01
N ILE A 18 -4.12 6.21 -0.15
CA ILE A 18 -5.39 6.93 -0.25
C ILE A 18 -6.50 5.88 -0.36
N ALA A 19 -7.12 5.55 0.78
CA ALA A 19 -8.02 4.40 0.89
C ALA A 19 -9.26 4.50 -0.02
N ASP A 20 -9.79 5.71 -0.19
CA ASP A 20 -10.98 5.97 -1.01
C ASP A 20 -10.74 5.81 -2.53
N ALA A 21 -9.47 5.69 -2.95
CA ALA A 21 -9.10 5.37 -4.33
C ALA A 21 -9.11 3.86 -4.65
N TYR A 22 -9.31 2.98 -3.65
CA TYR A 22 -9.27 1.54 -3.90
C TYR A 22 -10.63 0.98 -4.31
N GLN A 23 -10.61 0.19 -5.39
CA GLN A 23 -11.78 -0.53 -5.89
C GLN A 23 -11.73 -1.98 -5.39
N THR A 24 -12.31 -2.25 -4.24
CA THR A 24 -12.30 -3.59 -3.62
C THR A 24 -13.06 -4.64 -4.44
N LEU A 25 -14.00 -4.22 -5.27
CA LEU A 25 -14.76 -5.11 -6.15
C LEU A 25 -13.91 -5.79 -7.22
N LEU A 26 -12.73 -5.23 -7.56
CA LEU A 26 -11.77 -5.87 -8.46
C LEU A 26 -10.97 -7.00 -7.79
N ALA A 27 -10.99 -7.08 -6.47
CA ALA A 27 -10.21 -8.05 -5.73
C ALA A 27 -10.76 -9.48 -5.92
N ASP A 28 -9.86 -10.41 -6.23
CA ASP A 28 -10.09 -11.83 -6.06
C ASP A 28 -9.99 -12.22 -4.59
N ARG A 29 -8.94 -11.71 -3.94
CA ARG A 29 -8.69 -11.86 -2.51
C ARG A 29 -7.85 -10.70 -1.97
N VAL A 30 -7.88 -10.56 -0.66
CA VAL A 30 -6.99 -9.66 0.08
C VAL A 30 -6.09 -10.51 0.97
N GLU A 31 -4.79 -10.34 0.82
CA GLU A 31 -3.76 -11.02 1.60
C GLU A 31 -3.24 -10.05 2.67
N VAL A 32 -3.24 -10.48 3.93
CA VAL A 32 -2.75 -9.66 5.04
C VAL A 32 -1.59 -10.35 5.73
N LEU A 33 -0.42 -9.72 5.67
CA LEU A 33 0.76 -10.13 6.41
C LEU A 33 0.93 -9.20 7.62
N ARG A 34 0.88 -9.76 8.82
CA ARG A 34 1.03 -9.03 10.08
C ARG A 34 2.47 -9.05 10.56
N GLY A 35 2.90 -7.97 11.18
CA GLY A 35 4.28 -7.79 11.64
C GLY A 35 5.24 -7.35 10.53
N PRO A 36 6.52 -7.11 10.86
CA PRO A 36 7.48 -6.58 9.90
C PRO A 36 7.68 -7.48 8.68
N ALA A 37 7.50 -6.91 7.49
CA ALA A 37 7.66 -7.57 6.21
C ALA A 37 8.70 -6.85 5.33
N SER A 38 9.52 -6.00 5.94
CA SER A 38 10.42 -5.08 5.24
C SER A 38 11.52 -5.77 4.44
N VAL A 39 11.88 -7.03 4.72
CA VAL A 39 12.86 -7.77 3.90
C VAL A 39 12.39 -7.92 2.45
N LEU A 40 11.12 -8.25 2.23
CA LEU A 40 10.57 -8.46 0.89
C LEU A 40 9.95 -7.19 0.29
N TYR A 41 9.42 -6.28 1.12
CA TYR A 41 8.61 -5.17 0.67
C TYR A 41 9.20 -3.78 0.97
N GLY A 42 10.36 -3.71 1.65
CA GLY A 42 11.09 -2.47 1.92
C GLY A 42 10.46 -1.58 2.98
N SER A 43 10.68 -0.28 2.82
CA SER A 43 10.13 0.79 3.64
C SER A 43 8.59 0.73 3.70
N ASN A 44 7.97 1.29 4.74
CA ASN A 44 6.52 1.28 4.98
C ASN A 44 5.88 -0.10 5.25
N ALA A 45 6.62 -1.22 5.12
CA ALA A 45 6.15 -2.55 5.53
C ALA A 45 6.48 -2.91 6.98
N MET A 46 6.83 -1.91 7.81
CA MET A 46 7.23 -2.07 9.21
C MET A 46 6.15 -2.72 10.07
N GLY A 47 4.88 -2.32 9.93
CA GLY A 47 3.75 -2.89 10.68
C GLY A 47 3.03 -4.04 9.97
N GLY A 48 3.31 -4.27 8.69
CA GLY A 48 2.69 -5.30 7.87
C GLY A 48 2.35 -4.87 6.45
N VAL A 49 1.73 -5.79 5.70
CA VAL A 49 1.35 -5.61 4.30
C VAL A 49 -0.08 -6.07 4.06
N VAL A 50 -0.83 -5.27 3.32
CA VAL A 50 -2.13 -5.63 2.75
C VAL A 50 -1.97 -5.68 1.24
N ASN A 51 -2.11 -6.84 0.62
CA ASN A 51 -2.01 -7.01 -0.82
C ASN A 51 -3.38 -7.34 -1.42
N ILE A 52 -3.88 -6.46 -2.27
CA ILE A 52 -5.12 -6.65 -3.04
C ILE A 52 -4.74 -7.38 -4.32
N VAL A 53 -5.13 -8.64 -4.42
CA VAL A 53 -4.89 -9.47 -5.60
C VAL A 53 -6.08 -9.37 -6.53
N THR A 54 -5.85 -8.90 -7.75
CA THR A 54 -6.92 -8.69 -8.73
C THR A 54 -7.37 -10.01 -9.38
N ARG A 55 -8.64 -10.04 -9.81
CA ARG A 55 -9.24 -11.22 -10.43
C ARG A 55 -8.57 -11.58 -11.74
N LYS A 56 -8.33 -12.88 -11.94
CA LYS A 56 -7.83 -13.47 -13.18
C LYS A 56 -8.87 -14.44 -13.77
N MET A 57 -8.74 -14.73 -15.04
CA MET A 57 -9.51 -15.79 -15.70
C MET A 57 -8.57 -16.94 -16.07
N HIS A 58 -8.85 -18.14 -15.56
CA HIS A 58 -8.00 -19.33 -15.72
C HIS A 58 -8.48 -20.27 -16.83
N GLU A 59 -9.76 -20.20 -17.20
CA GLU A 59 -10.38 -21.04 -18.21
C GLU A 59 -10.80 -20.21 -19.42
N ASP A 60 -10.75 -20.81 -20.61
CA ASP A 60 -11.21 -20.16 -21.84
C ASP A 60 -12.71 -19.84 -21.76
N GLY A 61 -13.06 -18.64 -22.26
CA GLY A 61 -14.44 -18.18 -22.29
C GLY A 61 -14.55 -16.67 -22.05
N ILE A 62 -15.78 -16.24 -21.91
CA ILE A 62 -16.15 -14.85 -21.61
C ILE A 62 -17.04 -14.87 -20.36
N ARG A 63 -16.73 -14.04 -19.39
CA ARG A 63 -17.55 -13.86 -18.18
C ARG A 63 -17.79 -12.37 -17.96
N THR A 64 -19.06 -11.99 -17.98
CA THR A 64 -19.49 -10.64 -17.65
C THR A 64 -20.20 -10.64 -16.31
N HIS A 65 -19.84 -9.73 -15.43
CA HIS A 65 -20.44 -9.52 -14.13
C HIS A 65 -20.96 -8.08 -14.06
N LEU A 66 -22.24 -7.94 -13.73
CA LEU A 66 -22.86 -6.67 -13.41
C LEU A 66 -23.30 -6.72 -11.95
N HIS A 67 -22.85 -5.78 -11.17
CA HIS A 67 -23.35 -5.52 -9.83
C HIS A 67 -24.04 -4.17 -9.81
N THR A 68 -25.19 -4.07 -9.18
CA THR A 68 -25.85 -2.80 -8.86
C THR A 68 -26.56 -2.93 -7.52
N GLY A 69 -26.39 -1.96 -6.67
CA GLY A 69 -27.01 -1.86 -5.36
C GLY A 69 -27.55 -0.45 -5.14
N TYR A 70 -28.70 -0.36 -4.50
CA TYR A 70 -29.28 0.93 -4.08
C TYR A 70 -29.72 0.83 -2.63
N GLY A 71 -29.40 1.82 -1.82
CA GLY A 71 -29.65 1.81 -0.38
C GLY A 71 -30.01 3.17 0.21
N SER A 72 -30.04 3.24 1.53
CA SER A 72 -30.32 4.47 2.29
C SER A 72 -29.35 5.58 1.91
N TYR A 73 -29.78 6.83 2.14
CA TYR A 73 -28.99 8.03 1.84
C TYR A 73 -28.59 8.15 0.35
N ASN A 74 -29.48 7.72 -0.55
CA ASN A 74 -29.26 7.75 -2.00
C ASN A 74 -27.98 7.00 -2.42
N THR A 75 -27.59 5.98 -1.64
CA THR A 75 -26.40 5.17 -1.93
C THR A 75 -26.66 4.33 -3.17
N LEU A 76 -25.82 4.50 -4.18
CA LEU A 76 -25.79 3.69 -5.41
C LEU A 76 -24.41 3.11 -5.60
N GLU A 77 -24.34 1.82 -5.82
CA GLU A 77 -23.12 1.11 -6.18
C GLU A 77 -23.35 0.40 -7.53
N THR A 78 -22.47 0.61 -8.49
CA THR A 78 -22.56 -0.03 -9.80
C THR A 78 -21.18 -0.43 -10.29
N GLU A 79 -21.05 -1.67 -10.73
CA GLU A 79 -19.84 -2.19 -11.37
C GLU A 79 -20.23 -3.06 -12.57
N LEU A 80 -19.51 -2.88 -13.66
CA LEU A 80 -19.53 -3.78 -14.81
C LEU A 80 -18.12 -4.32 -15.06
N THR A 81 -17.92 -5.62 -14.94
CA THR A 81 -16.64 -6.29 -15.20
C THR A 81 -16.82 -7.33 -16.31
N ASN A 82 -16.00 -7.24 -17.35
CA ASN A 82 -15.88 -8.23 -18.41
C ASN A 82 -14.50 -8.91 -18.32
N ARG A 83 -14.49 -10.24 -18.38
CA ARG A 83 -13.28 -11.07 -18.37
C ARG A 83 -13.30 -12.01 -19.57
N ILE A 84 -12.20 -12.05 -20.28
CA ILE A 84 -12.03 -12.89 -21.47
C ILE A 84 -10.75 -13.70 -21.31
N ARG A 85 -10.80 -14.99 -21.66
CA ARG A 85 -9.62 -15.80 -21.96
C ARG A 85 -9.86 -16.57 -23.24
N LYS A 86 -8.88 -16.59 -24.12
CA LYS A 86 -8.86 -17.38 -25.34
C LYS A 86 -7.44 -17.82 -25.65
N GLY A 87 -7.17 -19.11 -25.40
CA GLY A 87 -5.81 -19.65 -25.54
C GLY A 87 -4.81 -18.90 -24.68
N HIS A 88 -3.81 -18.33 -25.31
CA HIS A 88 -2.73 -17.58 -24.62
C HIS A 88 -3.12 -16.15 -24.17
N PHE A 89 -4.23 -15.61 -24.67
CA PHE A 89 -4.66 -14.24 -24.36
C PHE A 89 -5.66 -14.21 -23.22
N SER A 90 -5.50 -13.25 -22.31
CA SER A 90 -6.51 -12.95 -21.28
C SER A 90 -6.71 -11.44 -21.14
N SER A 91 -7.90 -11.00 -20.77
CA SER A 91 -8.20 -9.62 -20.45
C SER A 91 -9.25 -9.50 -19.34
N VAL A 92 -9.14 -8.40 -18.58
CA VAL A 92 -10.16 -7.93 -17.63
C VAL A 92 -10.36 -6.46 -17.89
N ILE A 93 -11.62 -6.04 -18.06
CA ILE A 93 -12.00 -4.63 -18.16
C ILE A 93 -13.14 -4.41 -17.18
N SER A 94 -13.02 -3.39 -16.34
CA SER A 94 -14.03 -3.02 -15.36
C SER A 94 -14.25 -1.52 -15.32
N GLY A 95 -15.51 -1.13 -15.07
CA GLY A 95 -15.89 0.24 -14.75
C GLY A 95 -16.82 0.25 -13.56
N SER A 96 -16.69 1.22 -12.68
CA SER A 96 -17.51 1.37 -11.48
C SER A 96 -17.96 2.81 -11.28
N TYR A 97 -19.11 2.96 -10.64
CA TYR A 97 -19.65 4.22 -10.16
C TYR A 97 -20.30 4.00 -8.81
N ASN A 98 -19.90 4.78 -7.80
CA ASN A 98 -20.42 4.72 -6.44
C ASN A 98 -20.78 6.12 -5.99
N ARG A 99 -21.89 6.28 -5.26
CA ARG A 99 -22.25 7.54 -4.61
C ARG A 99 -23.05 7.31 -3.35
N THR A 100 -23.02 8.28 -2.46
CA THR A 100 -23.93 8.39 -1.31
C THR A 100 -24.07 9.85 -0.88
N ASP A 101 -25.24 10.25 -0.39
CA ASP A 101 -25.42 11.57 0.23
C ASP A 101 -24.93 11.59 1.69
N GLY A 102 -24.57 10.40 2.26
CA GLY A 102 -24.16 10.26 3.64
C GLY A 102 -25.32 10.31 4.65
N HIS A 103 -25.08 9.88 5.88
CA HIS A 103 -26.09 9.83 6.93
C HIS A 103 -26.35 11.16 7.64
N ARG A 104 -25.63 12.22 7.28
CA ARG A 104 -25.79 13.61 7.76
C ARG A 104 -25.36 14.61 6.68
N ALA A 105 -25.65 15.90 6.89
CA ALA A 105 -25.24 16.96 5.98
C ALA A 105 -23.71 17.00 5.80
N ASP A 106 -23.26 17.45 4.63
CA ASP A 106 -21.86 17.63 4.25
C ASP A 106 -21.03 16.34 4.38
N MET A 107 -21.64 15.17 4.02
CA MET A 107 -21.03 13.87 4.05
C MET A 107 -21.20 13.12 2.71
N GLY A 108 -21.33 13.87 1.62
CA GLY A 108 -21.45 13.32 0.28
C GLY A 108 -20.18 12.61 -0.16
N PHE A 109 -20.35 11.53 -0.93
CA PHE A 109 -19.25 10.83 -1.58
C PHE A 109 -19.66 10.39 -2.97
N GLU A 110 -18.78 10.57 -3.95
CA GLU A 110 -18.96 10.12 -5.33
C GLU A 110 -17.63 9.60 -5.88
N GLN A 111 -17.64 8.43 -6.52
CA GLN A 111 -16.44 7.80 -7.04
C GLN A 111 -16.70 7.19 -8.43
N TYR A 112 -15.75 7.39 -9.33
CA TYR A 112 -15.66 6.77 -10.64
C TYR A 112 -14.41 5.92 -10.72
N GLY A 113 -14.53 4.68 -11.18
CA GLY A 113 -13.41 3.77 -11.31
C GLY A 113 -13.33 3.11 -12.67
N GLY A 114 -12.12 2.95 -13.16
CA GLY A 114 -11.80 2.20 -14.37
C GLY A 114 -10.59 1.29 -14.17
N TYR A 115 -10.68 0.04 -14.59
CA TYR A 115 -9.59 -0.92 -14.56
C TYR A 115 -9.51 -1.69 -15.86
N GLY A 116 -8.29 -1.83 -16.36
CA GLY A 116 -7.98 -2.66 -17.51
C GLY A 116 -6.75 -3.52 -17.25
N ARG A 117 -6.80 -4.78 -17.67
CA ARG A 117 -5.67 -5.71 -17.62
C ARG A 117 -5.65 -6.55 -18.87
N ILE A 118 -4.46 -6.78 -19.40
CA ILE A 118 -4.18 -7.75 -20.44
C ILE A 118 -3.07 -8.69 -19.99
N GLY A 119 -3.18 -9.95 -20.37
CA GLY A 119 -2.16 -10.98 -20.16
C GLY A 119 -1.95 -11.79 -21.43
N TYR A 120 -0.71 -12.19 -21.67
CA TYR A 120 -0.35 -13.04 -22.80
C TYR A 120 0.70 -14.07 -22.40
N GLU A 121 0.36 -15.34 -22.53
CA GLU A 121 1.26 -16.47 -22.31
C GLU A 121 2.13 -16.66 -23.56
N VAL A 122 3.35 -16.13 -23.54
CA VAL A 122 4.30 -16.20 -24.67
C VAL A 122 4.73 -17.64 -24.92
N THR A 123 4.93 -18.38 -23.82
CA THR A 123 5.20 -19.81 -23.78
C THR A 123 4.57 -20.41 -22.53
N ASP A 124 4.63 -21.74 -22.36
CA ASP A 124 4.19 -22.43 -21.12
C ASP A 124 4.92 -21.94 -19.85
N HIS A 125 6.03 -21.20 -20.01
CA HIS A 125 6.88 -20.75 -18.92
C HIS A 125 6.97 -19.23 -18.79
N TRP A 126 6.53 -18.47 -19.78
CA TRP A 126 6.66 -17.01 -19.80
C TRP A 126 5.31 -16.33 -20.03
N ASN A 127 4.99 -15.40 -19.15
CA ASN A 127 3.77 -14.60 -19.22
C ASN A 127 4.11 -13.11 -19.21
N LEU A 128 3.43 -12.35 -20.06
CA LEU A 128 3.43 -10.89 -20.08
C LEU A 128 2.13 -10.38 -19.48
N ARG A 129 2.23 -9.33 -18.69
CA ARG A 129 1.06 -8.67 -18.09
C ARG A 129 1.22 -7.16 -18.18
N ALA A 130 0.14 -6.47 -18.53
CA ALA A 130 0.01 -5.03 -18.37
C ALA A 130 -1.35 -4.71 -17.76
N ASP A 131 -1.38 -3.71 -16.88
CA ASP A 131 -2.62 -3.23 -16.27
C ASP A 131 -2.61 -1.72 -16.07
N VAL A 132 -3.81 -1.15 -16.00
CA VAL A 132 -4.08 0.24 -15.68
C VAL A 132 -5.28 0.32 -14.74
N ASN A 133 -5.16 1.15 -13.73
CA ASN A 133 -6.24 1.50 -12.81
C ASN A 133 -6.32 3.02 -12.68
N VAL A 134 -7.52 3.59 -12.78
CA VAL A 134 -7.76 5.01 -12.53
C VAL A 134 -9.03 5.15 -11.70
N THR A 135 -8.96 5.95 -10.66
CA THR A 135 -10.10 6.28 -9.79
C THR A 135 -10.11 7.77 -9.54
N HIS A 136 -11.28 8.37 -9.72
CA HIS A 136 -11.57 9.74 -9.31
C HIS A 136 -12.65 9.72 -8.24
N PHE A 137 -12.51 10.49 -7.18
CA PHE A 137 -13.58 10.68 -6.21
C PHE A 137 -13.67 12.10 -5.70
N ASN A 138 -14.90 12.47 -5.33
CA ASN A 138 -15.24 13.67 -4.61
C ASN A 138 -15.79 13.25 -3.26
N ALA A 139 -15.31 13.83 -2.18
CA ALA A 139 -15.78 13.52 -0.83
C ALA A 139 -15.87 14.77 0.01
N SER A 140 -17.01 14.95 0.69
CA SER A 140 -17.18 15.97 1.72
C SER A 140 -17.00 15.32 3.10
N TYR A 141 -16.38 16.03 4.04
CA TYR A 141 -16.15 15.51 5.38
C TYR A 141 -16.56 16.53 6.46
N PRO A 142 -17.65 16.25 7.16
CA PRO A 142 -18.27 17.20 8.07
C PRO A 142 -17.62 17.24 9.47
N GLY A 143 -16.44 16.66 9.68
CA GLY A 143 -15.80 16.59 10.99
C GLY A 143 -16.64 15.84 12.06
N PRO A 144 -16.30 15.92 13.35
CA PRO A 144 -17.08 15.30 14.42
C PRO A 144 -18.37 16.06 14.69
N VAL A 145 -19.41 15.36 15.17
CA VAL A 145 -20.73 15.97 15.49
C VAL A 145 -20.62 17.09 16.52
N SER A 146 -19.67 16.97 17.48
CA SER A 146 -19.45 17.97 18.53
C SER A 146 -18.77 19.25 18.04
N ALA A 147 -18.11 19.20 16.89
CA ALA A 147 -17.41 20.32 16.25
C ALA A 147 -17.50 20.14 14.73
N PRO A 148 -18.66 20.44 14.12
CA PRO A 148 -18.84 20.26 12.68
C PRO A 148 -17.87 21.11 11.88
N LEU A 149 -17.29 20.51 10.85
CA LEU A 149 -16.49 21.17 9.84
C LEU A 149 -17.41 21.58 8.69
N LEU A 150 -17.32 22.83 8.26
CA LEU A 150 -18.01 23.35 7.08
C LEU A 150 -17.03 23.47 5.90
N ASP A 151 -17.52 23.34 4.68
CA ASP A 151 -16.77 23.45 3.43
C ASP A 151 -15.57 22.49 3.33
N GLY A 152 -15.57 21.39 4.10
CA GLY A 152 -14.53 20.35 4.01
C GLY A 152 -14.79 19.47 2.80
N ASP A 153 -14.01 19.65 1.71
CA ASP A 153 -14.16 18.94 0.44
C ASP A 153 -12.83 18.51 -0.13
N GLN A 154 -12.84 17.36 -0.79
CA GLN A 154 -11.67 16.87 -1.52
C GLN A 154 -12.06 16.27 -2.87
N HIS A 155 -11.26 16.56 -3.87
CA HIS A 155 -11.33 16.01 -5.23
C HIS A 155 -10.01 15.35 -5.54
N ILE A 156 -10.01 14.04 -5.67
CA ILE A 156 -8.77 13.28 -5.81
C ILE A 156 -8.88 12.33 -6.99
N THR A 157 -7.86 12.35 -7.84
CA THR A 157 -7.66 11.36 -8.90
C THR A 157 -6.41 10.57 -8.61
N ARG A 158 -6.51 9.24 -8.60
CA ARG A 158 -5.36 8.34 -8.48
C ARG A 158 -5.30 7.41 -9.68
N GLY A 159 -4.10 7.22 -10.21
CA GLY A 159 -3.87 6.30 -11.30
C GLY A 159 -2.67 5.39 -11.03
N MET A 160 -2.71 4.20 -11.62
CA MET A 160 -1.58 3.27 -11.66
C MET A 160 -1.54 2.59 -13.02
N THR A 161 -0.35 2.39 -13.54
CA THR A 161 -0.10 1.45 -14.63
C THR A 161 1.05 0.53 -14.26
N SER A 162 0.99 -0.73 -14.68
CA SER A 162 2.09 -1.66 -14.50
C SER A 162 2.32 -2.53 -15.74
N PHE A 163 3.55 -3.02 -15.85
CA PHE A 163 3.96 -4.03 -16.82
C PHE A 163 4.83 -5.06 -16.12
N ALA A 164 4.58 -6.34 -16.36
CA ALA A 164 5.39 -7.41 -15.79
C ALA A 164 5.69 -8.51 -16.82
N VAL A 165 6.90 -9.06 -16.70
CA VAL A 165 7.36 -10.28 -17.36
C VAL A 165 7.57 -11.32 -16.26
N GLU A 166 6.79 -12.37 -16.29
CA GLU A 166 6.81 -13.43 -15.28
C GLU A 166 7.35 -14.72 -15.89
N ASN A 167 8.12 -15.48 -15.11
CA ASN A 167 8.57 -16.81 -15.52
C ASN A 167 8.24 -17.85 -14.45
N GLU A 168 7.90 -19.08 -14.90
CA GLU A 168 7.64 -20.21 -14.02
C GLU A 168 8.16 -21.51 -14.66
N TYR A 169 9.09 -22.17 -13.96
CA TYR A 169 9.64 -23.47 -14.29
C TYR A 169 9.53 -24.39 -13.09
N GLY A 170 9.75 -25.68 -13.25
CA GLY A 170 9.58 -26.65 -12.17
C GLY A 170 10.42 -26.37 -10.90
N LYS A 171 11.57 -25.70 -11.03
CA LYS A 171 12.46 -25.38 -9.91
C LYS A 171 12.70 -23.88 -9.69
N THR A 172 12.28 -23.02 -10.59
CA THR A 172 12.52 -21.58 -10.50
C THR A 172 11.33 -20.78 -10.99
N SER A 173 11.05 -19.65 -10.35
CA SER A 173 10.03 -18.71 -10.75
C SER A 173 10.45 -17.29 -10.38
N GLY A 174 10.01 -16.32 -11.15
CA GLY A 174 10.34 -14.93 -10.88
C GLY A 174 9.54 -13.96 -11.73
N ALA A 175 9.75 -12.68 -11.48
CA ALA A 175 9.16 -11.60 -12.23
C ALA A 175 10.10 -10.39 -12.31
N LEU A 176 10.03 -9.69 -13.43
CA LEU A 176 10.51 -8.34 -13.59
C LEU A 176 9.29 -7.47 -13.85
N SER A 177 9.09 -6.45 -13.05
CA SER A 177 7.96 -5.53 -13.17
C SER A 177 8.41 -4.08 -13.15
N PHE A 178 7.67 -3.27 -13.91
CA PHE A 178 7.69 -1.81 -13.87
C PHE A 178 6.32 -1.32 -13.46
N PHE A 179 6.24 -0.28 -12.65
CA PHE A 179 4.99 0.40 -12.32
C PHE A 179 5.17 1.92 -12.26
N TYR A 180 4.07 2.62 -12.48
CA TYR A 180 3.95 4.06 -12.33
C TYR A 180 2.62 4.40 -11.69
N ASN A 181 2.65 5.03 -10.51
CA ASN A 181 1.49 5.55 -9.79
C ASN A 181 1.54 7.07 -9.84
N TRP A 182 0.38 7.70 -9.90
CA TRP A 182 0.25 9.15 -9.86
C TRP A 182 -1.02 9.56 -9.13
N GLY A 183 -1.03 10.77 -8.63
CA GLY A 183 -2.18 11.37 -7.96
C GLY A 183 -2.25 12.86 -8.18
N ASP A 184 -3.48 13.35 -8.35
CA ASP A 184 -3.84 14.76 -8.41
C ASP A 184 -4.86 15.02 -7.31
N HIS A 185 -4.53 15.94 -6.40
CA HIS A 185 -5.32 16.25 -5.21
C HIS A 185 -5.66 17.73 -5.18
N TRP A 186 -6.93 18.01 -5.00
CA TRP A 186 -7.46 19.32 -4.62
C TRP A 186 -8.23 19.16 -3.32
N ILE A 187 -7.90 19.96 -2.29
CA ILE A 187 -8.48 19.84 -0.96
C ILE A 187 -8.83 21.23 -0.43
N ASN A 188 -10.07 21.37 0.05
CA ASN A 188 -10.50 22.42 0.94
C ASN A 188 -10.59 21.84 2.35
N ASP A 189 -9.69 22.25 3.24
CA ASP A 189 -9.65 21.72 4.61
C ASP A 189 -10.87 22.12 5.45
N GLY A 190 -11.69 23.05 4.94
CA GLY A 190 -12.87 23.54 5.64
C GLY A 190 -12.53 24.37 6.87
N TYR A 191 -13.54 24.66 7.69
CA TYR A 191 -13.38 25.42 8.92
C TYR A 191 -14.38 25.00 10.00
N THR A 192 -14.03 25.21 11.27
CA THR A 192 -14.86 24.88 12.44
C THR A 192 -15.40 26.16 13.12
N PRO A 193 -16.66 26.57 12.86
CA PRO A 193 -17.21 27.79 13.44
C PRO A 193 -17.20 27.80 14.97
N SER A 194 -17.37 26.64 15.61
CA SER A 194 -17.34 26.55 17.09
C SER A 194 -15.95 26.80 17.68
N ALA A 195 -14.89 26.73 16.87
CA ALA A 195 -13.53 27.12 17.23
C ALA A 195 -13.25 28.61 16.92
N GLY A 196 -14.19 29.33 16.35
CA GLY A 196 -14.03 30.73 15.93
C GLY A 196 -13.36 30.89 14.58
N GLU A 197 -13.25 29.81 13.80
CA GLU A 197 -12.67 29.81 12.46
C GLU A 197 -13.70 30.32 11.42
N GLY A 198 -13.18 30.84 10.32
CA GLY A 198 -13.94 31.24 9.12
C GLY A 198 -13.48 30.46 7.88
N PRO A 199 -14.15 30.67 6.73
CA PRO A 199 -13.74 30.03 5.48
C PRO A 199 -12.26 30.24 5.18
N GLN A 200 -11.60 29.17 4.71
CA GLN A 200 -10.20 29.20 4.33
C GLN A 200 -10.00 30.04 3.07
N ASP A 201 -8.96 30.87 3.04
CA ASP A 201 -8.62 31.71 1.89
C ASP A 201 -7.91 30.93 0.79
N ASP A 202 -7.34 29.77 1.11
CA ASP A 202 -6.57 28.95 0.18
C ASP A 202 -7.17 27.55 -0.02
N ARG A 203 -6.66 26.88 -1.06
CA ARG A 203 -6.95 25.48 -1.40
C ARG A 203 -5.64 24.76 -1.53
N PHE A 204 -5.53 23.63 -0.86
CA PHE A 204 -4.38 22.75 -1.01
C PHE A 204 -4.46 21.98 -2.33
N ASN A 205 -3.37 21.99 -3.08
CA ASN A 205 -3.20 21.22 -4.30
C ASN A 205 -1.92 20.40 -4.25
N SER A 206 -1.93 19.20 -4.83
CA SER A 206 -0.70 18.45 -5.04
C SER A 206 -0.80 17.53 -6.24
N TYR A 207 0.32 17.35 -6.91
CA TYR A 207 0.55 16.28 -7.86
C TYR A 207 1.70 15.42 -7.34
N ASP A 208 1.44 14.14 -7.10
CA ASP A 208 2.46 13.20 -6.65
C ASP A 208 2.60 12.01 -7.60
N ASP A 209 3.79 11.48 -7.67
CA ASP A 209 4.07 10.27 -8.44
C ASP A 209 5.02 9.32 -7.71
N MET A 210 4.96 8.06 -8.14
CA MET A 210 5.89 7.01 -7.77
C MET A 210 6.09 6.07 -8.93
N MET A 211 7.32 5.85 -9.36
CA MET A 211 7.66 4.81 -10.32
C MET A 211 8.65 3.81 -9.72
N GLY A 212 8.63 2.59 -10.21
CA GLY A 212 9.55 1.58 -9.73
C GLY A 212 9.80 0.45 -10.71
N ILE A 213 10.96 -0.17 -10.50
CA ILE A 213 11.35 -1.45 -11.11
C ILE A 213 11.58 -2.41 -9.96
N SER A 214 10.90 -3.55 -10.01
CA SER A 214 11.12 -4.65 -9.07
C SER A 214 11.43 -5.93 -9.83
N TRP A 215 12.46 -6.62 -9.39
CA TRP A 215 12.83 -7.92 -9.91
C TRP A 215 13.04 -8.90 -8.78
N TYR A 216 12.52 -10.10 -8.92
CA TYR A 216 12.89 -11.21 -8.06
C TYR A 216 13.03 -12.52 -8.85
N GLN A 217 13.87 -13.42 -8.33
CA GLN A 217 13.97 -14.78 -8.80
C GLN A 217 14.08 -15.73 -7.62
N SER A 218 13.16 -16.68 -7.55
CA SER A 218 13.16 -17.79 -6.59
C SER A 218 13.67 -19.05 -7.26
N ALA A 219 14.48 -19.84 -6.57
CA ALA A 219 14.98 -21.12 -7.06
C ALA A 219 15.08 -22.17 -5.95
N ARG A 220 14.94 -23.44 -6.34
CA ARG A 220 15.16 -24.61 -5.49
C ARG A 220 16.42 -25.32 -5.96
N PHE A 221 17.52 -25.17 -5.21
CA PHE A 221 18.83 -25.74 -5.57
C PHE A 221 19.02 -27.16 -5.00
N PHE A 222 18.42 -27.44 -3.85
CA PHE A 222 18.45 -28.75 -3.19
C PHE A 222 17.08 -29.07 -2.58
N LYS A 223 16.97 -30.24 -1.96
CA LYS A 223 15.70 -30.76 -1.48
C LYS A 223 15.06 -29.82 -0.43
N ASP A 224 13.79 -29.51 -0.64
CA ASP A 224 12.92 -28.79 0.30
C ASP A 224 13.44 -27.38 0.68
N ASN A 225 14.30 -26.78 -0.19
CA ASN A 225 14.70 -25.39 -0.02
C ASN A 225 14.03 -24.45 -1.01
N ARG A 226 14.07 -23.16 -0.70
CA ARG A 226 13.80 -22.05 -1.61
C ARG A 226 14.72 -20.88 -1.26
N ILE A 227 15.41 -20.36 -2.26
CA ILE A 227 16.17 -19.12 -2.18
C ILE A 227 15.50 -18.13 -3.12
N THR A 228 15.19 -16.95 -2.61
CA THR A 228 14.69 -15.83 -3.40
C THR A 228 15.71 -14.70 -3.31
N VAL A 229 16.11 -14.18 -4.46
CA VAL A 229 16.90 -12.94 -4.53
C VAL A 229 16.09 -11.90 -5.26
N GLY A 230 16.26 -10.64 -4.91
CA GLY A 230 15.53 -9.57 -5.55
C GLY A 230 16.25 -8.24 -5.50
N PHE A 231 15.75 -7.33 -6.33
CA PHE A 231 16.22 -5.98 -6.49
C PHE A 231 15.02 -5.06 -6.69
N ASP A 232 15.03 -3.90 -6.03
CA ASP A 232 14.04 -2.85 -6.19
C ASP A 232 14.74 -1.51 -6.44
N TRP A 233 14.15 -0.72 -7.32
CA TRP A 233 14.43 0.70 -7.47
C TRP A 233 13.12 1.46 -7.52
N PHE A 234 13.01 2.49 -6.68
CA PHE A 234 11.84 3.37 -6.63
C PHE A 234 12.30 4.83 -6.73
N ARG A 235 11.52 5.62 -7.45
CA ARG A 235 11.58 7.08 -7.43
C ARG A 235 10.20 7.58 -7.09
N TYR A 236 10.09 8.43 -6.10
CA TYR A 236 8.80 8.97 -5.64
C TYR A 236 8.95 10.42 -5.19
N GLY A 237 7.84 11.17 -5.26
CA GLY A 237 7.81 12.56 -4.89
C GLY A 237 6.62 13.30 -5.48
N GLY A 238 6.84 14.58 -5.79
CA GLY A 238 5.85 15.43 -6.40
C GLY A 238 5.98 16.89 -5.99
N GLU A 239 4.98 17.67 -6.39
CA GLU A 239 4.81 19.07 -6.02
C GLU A 239 3.53 19.28 -5.21
N ALA A 240 3.53 20.24 -4.28
CA ALA A 240 2.37 20.68 -3.57
C ALA A 240 2.40 22.20 -3.37
N TRP A 241 1.20 22.81 -3.39
CA TRP A 241 1.03 24.26 -3.28
C TRP A 241 -0.33 24.63 -2.67
N SER A 242 -0.40 25.83 -2.08
CA SER A 242 -1.67 26.51 -1.77
C SER A 242 -2.01 27.47 -2.90
N GLU A 243 -3.26 27.43 -3.36
CA GLU A 243 -3.84 28.40 -4.29
C GLU A 243 -4.84 29.28 -3.53
N TYR A 244 -4.56 30.58 -3.46
CA TYR A 244 -5.41 31.52 -2.74
C TYR A 244 -6.63 31.91 -3.60
N VAL A 245 -7.83 31.65 -3.09
CA VAL A 245 -9.10 31.90 -3.78
C VAL A 245 -9.83 33.14 -3.26
N SER A 246 -9.41 33.65 -2.08
CA SER A 246 -9.95 34.87 -1.45
C SER A 246 -8.87 35.60 -0.67
N GLY A 247 -9.23 36.74 -0.04
CA GLY A 247 -8.28 37.56 0.71
C GLY A 247 -7.39 38.48 -0.15
N GLU A 248 -6.33 38.99 0.45
CA GLU A 248 -5.40 39.93 -0.21
C GLU A 248 -4.55 39.23 -1.29
N ASP A 249 -4.28 37.94 -1.12
CA ASP A 249 -3.45 37.14 -2.01
C ASP A 249 -4.26 36.38 -3.07
N ALA A 250 -5.56 36.67 -3.23
CA ALA A 250 -6.44 35.97 -4.15
C ALA A 250 -5.86 35.94 -5.58
N GLY A 251 -5.85 34.73 -6.19
CA GLY A 251 -5.28 34.47 -7.50
C GLY A 251 -3.78 34.20 -7.51
N THR A 252 -3.11 34.11 -6.34
CA THR A 252 -1.72 33.75 -6.22
C THR A 252 -1.53 32.29 -5.81
N ARG A 253 -0.32 31.73 -6.04
CA ARG A 253 0.11 30.39 -5.64
C ARG A 253 1.29 30.50 -4.68
N SER A 254 1.29 29.71 -3.61
CA SER A 254 2.41 29.53 -2.70
C SER A 254 2.89 28.10 -2.74
N ASP A 255 4.11 27.87 -3.24
CA ASP A 255 4.68 26.52 -3.34
C ASP A 255 5.13 26.02 -1.96
N LEU A 256 4.77 24.78 -1.64
CA LEU A 256 5.09 24.10 -0.39
C LEU A 256 6.27 23.13 -0.55
N VAL A 257 6.26 22.33 -1.61
CA VAL A 257 7.32 21.35 -1.92
C VAL A 257 7.31 21.03 -3.42
N ASP A 258 8.50 20.81 -3.97
CA ASP A 258 8.76 20.21 -5.27
C ASP A 258 10.01 19.35 -5.14
N LYS A 259 9.84 18.05 -4.87
CA LYS A 259 10.96 17.14 -4.60
C LYS A 259 10.64 15.72 -4.98
N HIS A 260 11.73 15.03 -5.42
CA HIS A 260 11.72 13.57 -5.64
C HIS A 260 12.93 12.94 -4.98
N GLU A 261 12.72 11.75 -4.42
CA GLU A 261 13.74 10.92 -3.80
C GLU A 261 13.84 9.57 -4.48
N ASN A 262 14.99 8.90 -4.29
CA ASN A 262 15.23 7.57 -4.85
C ASN A 262 15.55 6.58 -3.74
N GLU A 263 15.09 5.35 -3.94
CA GLU A 263 15.36 4.20 -3.07
C GLU A 263 15.84 3.05 -3.94
N VAL A 264 16.93 2.40 -3.53
CA VAL A 264 17.51 1.23 -4.21
C VAL A 264 17.76 0.15 -3.18
N ALA A 265 17.32 -1.06 -3.46
CA ALA A 265 17.50 -2.17 -2.54
C ALA A 265 17.84 -3.49 -3.23
N GLY A 266 18.59 -4.31 -2.50
CA GLY A 266 18.81 -5.71 -2.83
C GLY A 266 18.48 -6.59 -1.65
N TYR A 267 17.91 -7.78 -1.91
CA TYR A 267 17.56 -8.69 -0.83
C TYR A 267 17.76 -10.16 -1.19
N VAL A 268 17.90 -10.95 -0.15
CA VAL A 268 17.89 -12.42 -0.22
C VAL A 268 16.98 -12.96 0.89
N ASP A 269 16.16 -13.94 0.55
CA ASP A 269 15.36 -14.73 1.48
C ASP A 269 15.63 -16.21 1.26
N PHE A 270 15.88 -16.92 2.34
CA PHE A 270 16.16 -18.35 2.36
C PHE A 270 15.16 -19.08 3.22
N ARG A 271 14.57 -20.13 2.70
CA ARG A 271 13.72 -21.06 3.43
C ARG A 271 14.20 -22.48 3.23
N GLN A 272 14.25 -23.27 4.31
CA GLN A 272 14.56 -24.70 4.32
C GLN A 272 13.56 -25.46 5.19
N ASP A 273 12.91 -26.45 4.62
CA ASP A 273 12.16 -27.44 5.38
C ASP A 273 13.08 -28.64 5.69
N VAL A 274 13.22 -28.99 6.97
CA VAL A 274 14.03 -30.10 7.48
C VAL A 274 13.10 -31.22 7.90
N GLY A 275 12.93 -32.17 7.00
CA GLY A 275 11.95 -33.24 7.15
C GLY A 275 10.52 -32.70 7.25
N LYS A 276 9.73 -33.29 8.16
CA LYS A 276 8.32 -32.88 8.37
C LYS A 276 8.11 -32.05 9.64
N TRP A 277 9.17 -31.76 10.37
CA TRP A 277 9.08 -31.25 11.74
C TRP A 277 9.67 -29.86 11.96
N LEU A 278 10.52 -29.34 11.04
CA LEU A 278 11.14 -28.03 11.18
C LEU A 278 11.15 -27.29 9.86
N THR A 279 10.71 -26.02 9.87
CA THR A 279 10.98 -25.03 8.84
C THR A 279 11.88 -23.95 9.42
N PHE A 280 12.95 -23.63 8.72
CA PHE A 280 13.85 -22.50 8.99
C PHE A 280 13.71 -21.47 7.87
N ASN A 281 13.66 -20.18 8.22
CA ASN A 281 13.78 -19.10 7.26
C ASN A 281 14.75 -18.03 7.77
N ALA A 282 15.47 -17.39 6.84
CA ALA A 282 16.32 -16.24 7.12
C ALA A 282 16.33 -15.31 5.91
N GLY A 283 16.32 -14.01 6.15
CA GLY A 283 16.34 -13.00 5.09
C GLY A 283 17.19 -11.80 5.47
N LEU A 284 17.70 -11.12 4.46
CA LEU A 284 18.44 -9.89 4.60
C LEU A 284 18.12 -8.97 3.42
N ARG A 285 17.76 -7.73 3.71
CA ARG A 285 17.65 -6.63 2.74
C ARG A 285 18.64 -5.53 3.10
N VAL A 286 19.27 -4.98 2.09
CA VAL A 286 20.02 -3.71 2.19
C VAL A 286 19.30 -2.71 1.34
N ASP A 287 18.89 -1.63 1.95
CA ASP A 287 18.08 -0.58 1.35
C ASP A 287 18.81 0.75 1.45
N HIS A 288 18.91 1.50 0.37
CA HIS A 288 19.59 2.79 0.32
C HIS A 288 18.67 3.87 -0.23
N HIS A 289 18.45 4.89 0.59
CA HIS A 289 17.69 6.08 0.24
C HIS A 289 18.62 7.24 -0.10
N SER A 290 18.34 7.96 -1.19
CA SER A 290 19.18 9.03 -1.72
C SER A 290 19.54 10.14 -0.71
N ARG A 291 18.65 10.40 0.26
CA ARG A 291 18.80 11.46 1.26
C ARG A 291 19.24 10.94 2.63
N VAL A 292 18.65 9.86 3.11
CA VAL A 292 18.71 9.46 4.53
C VAL A 292 19.73 8.36 4.78
N GLY A 293 20.27 7.73 3.71
CA GLY A 293 21.33 6.72 3.81
C GLY A 293 20.83 5.29 3.74
N THR A 294 21.53 4.36 4.40
CA THR A 294 21.38 2.91 4.21
C THR A 294 20.85 2.22 5.45
N GLU A 295 19.84 1.37 5.27
CA GLU A 295 19.26 0.49 6.28
C GLU A 295 19.54 -0.99 5.98
N TRP A 296 19.92 -1.73 7.04
CA TRP A 296 20.08 -3.18 7.01
C TRP A 296 18.90 -3.82 7.72
N VAL A 297 18.23 -4.74 7.04
CA VAL A 297 16.93 -5.30 7.47
C VAL A 297 17.01 -6.82 7.52
N PRO A 298 17.53 -7.41 8.62
CA PRO A 298 17.56 -8.84 8.81
C PRO A 298 16.24 -9.39 9.35
N GLN A 299 15.97 -10.66 9.02
CA GLN A 299 14.93 -11.48 9.64
C GLN A 299 15.41 -12.92 9.79
N ALA A 300 14.87 -13.62 10.81
CA ALA A 300 15.04 -15.07 10.96
C ALA A 300 13.82 -15.67 11.67
N GLY A 301 13.50 -16.91 11.35
CA GLY A 301 12.38 -17.62 11.98
C GLY A 301 12.54 -19.14 11.94
N LEU A 302 11.90 -19.77 12.90
CA LEU A 302 11.80 -21.22 13.07
C LEU A 302 10.33 -21.59 13.24
N ALA A 303 9.90 -22.68 12.63
CA ALA A 303 8.59 -23.28 12.88
C ALA A 303 8.75 -24.78 13.10
N PHE A 304 8.36 -25.25 14.28
CA PHE A 304 8.33 -26.66 14.64
C PHE A 304 6.94 -27.23 14.41
N HIS A 305 6.84 -28.23 13.56
CA HIS A 305 5.61 -28.96 13.25
C HIS A 305 5.58 -30.27 14.05
N LEU A 306 4.90 -30.26 15.16
CA LEU A 306 4.88 -31.37 16.12
C LEU A 306 3.67 -32.29 15.86
N PRO A 307 3.67 -33.54 16.41
CA PRO A 307 2.51 -34.40 16.37
C PRO A 307 1.24 -33.72 16.91
N HIS A 308 0.06 -34.25 16.56
CA HIS A 308 -1.24 -33.74 16.95
C HIS A 308 -1.54 -32.32 16.46
N THR A 309 -0.99 -31.95 15.28
CA THR A 309 -1.20 -30.64 14.62
C THR A 309 -0.75 -29.42 15.45
N ILE A 310 0.21 -29.64 16.36
CA ILE A 310 0.85 -28.57 17.12
C ILE A 310 1.88 -27.88 16.25
N GLU A 311 1.83 -26.55 16.24
CA GLU A 311 2.84 -25.71 15.61
C GLU A 311 3.39 -24.70 16.62
N LEU A 312 4.72 -24.65 16.75
CA LEU A 312 5.45 -23.67 17.55
C LEU A 312 6.29 -22.83 16.60
N LYS A 313 6.16 -21.50 16.67
CA LYS A 313 6.96 -20.56 15.89
C LYS A 313 7.75 -19.65 16.80
N ALA A 314 8.95 -19.30 16.36
CA ALA A 314 9.74 -18.21 16.94
C ALA A 314 10.33 -17.39 15.80
N SER A 315 10.28 -16.07 15.90
CA SER A 315 10.85 -15.19 14.89
C SER A 315 11.43 -13.93 15.50
N ALA A 316 12.42 -13.36 14.80
CA ALA A 316 12.96 -12.03 15.01
C ALA A 316 13.05 -11.34 13.66
N SER A 317 12.47 -10.15 13.53
CA SER A 317 12.47 -9.39 12.29
C SER A 317 12.63 -7.90 12.57
N LYS A 318 13.45 -7.24 11.74
CA LYS A 318 13.57 -5.79 11.72
C LYS A 318 12.62 -5.22 10.68
N GLY A 319 11.84 -4.20 11.06
CA GLY A 319 11.09 -3.34 10.16
C GLY A 319 11.66 -1.93 10.19
N PHE A 320 11.44 -1.15 9.12
CA PHE A 320 11.88 0.24 9.05
C PHE A 320 10.93 1.06 8.18
N ARG A 321 11.01 2.39 8.34
CA ARG A 321 10.36 3.38 7.50
C ARG A 321 11.28 4.58 7.28
N TYR A 322 11.45 4.99 6.05
CA TYR A 322 12.08 6.28 5.76
C TYR A 322 11.13 7.44 6.09
N PRO A 323 11.67 8.61 6.52
CA PRO A 323 10.87 9.82 6.63
C PRO A 323 10.22 10.18 5.30
N ILE A 324 8.98 10.64 5.33
CA ILE A 324 8.27 11.06 4.11
C ILE A 324 8.56 12.53 3.77
N LEU A 325 8.35 12.90 2.51
CA LEU A 325 8.62 14.28 2.03
C LEU A 325 7.82 15.33 2.80
N ARG A 326 6.58 15.01 3.19
CA ARG A 326 5.75 15.88 4.02
C ARG A 326 6.42 16.19 5.37
N GLU A 327 6.97 15.20 6.05
CA GLU A 327 7.63 15.35 7.36
C GLU A 327 8.92 16.16 7.24
N MET A 328 9.64 16.00 6.13
CA MET A 328 10.93 16.66 5.93
C MET A 328 10.80 18.10 5.41
N TYR A 329 9.77 18.40 4.59
CA TYR A 329 9.82 19.65 3.79
C TYR A 329 8.52 20.47 3.73
N MET A 330 7.34 19.96 4.09
CA MET A 330 6.08 20.66 3.78
C MET A 330 5.62 21.61 4.89
N PHE A 331 5.03 21.06 5.94
CA PHE A 331 4.38 21.88 6.96
C PHE A 331 5.20 21.93 8.25
N PRO A 332 5.23 23.08 8.96
CA PRO A 332 5.81 23.14 10.29
C PRO A 332 5.09 22.16 11.27
N PRO A 333 5.85 21.45 12.11
CA PRO A 333 7.29 21.36 12.13
C PRO A 333 7.82 20.47 10.99
N GLN A 334 8.71 21.02 10.18
CA GLN A 334 9.44 20.27 9.14
C GLN A 334 10.87 20.04 9.60
N ASN A 335 11.41 18.84 9.32
CA ASN A 335 12.77 18.52 9.71
C ASN A 335 13.48 17.68 8.62
N PRO A 336 14.32 18.29 7.79
CA PRO A 336 15.04 17.58 6.73
C PRO A 336 16.16 16.66 7.25
N ASP A 337 16.48 16.69 8.54
CA ASP A 337 17.52 15.87 9.18
C ASP A 337 16.94 14.65 9.91
N LEU A 338 15.68 14.32 9.69
CA LEU A 338 15.05 13.09 10.20
C LEU A 338 15.82 11.85 9.75
N THR A 339 15.92 10.90 10.68
CA THR A 339 16.53 9.58 10.44
C THR A 339 15.46 8.50 10.32
N PRO A 340 15.78 7.35 9.70
CA PRO A 340 14.79 6.28 9.55
C PRO A 340 14.25 5.78 10.89
N GLU A 341 12.94 5.57 10.94
CA GLU A 341 12.33 4.79 12.01
C GLU A 341 12.69 3.32 11.84
N SER A 342 12.94 2.63 12.92
CA SER A 342 13.13 1.19 12.89
C SER A 342 12.51 0.50 14.10
N MET A 343 12.11 -0.74 13.92
CA MET A 343 11.66 -1.57 15.04
C MET A 343 12.14 -3.01 14.88
N TRP A 344 12.44 -3.65 16.01
CA TRP A 344 12.59 -5.08 16.11
C TRP A 344 11.32 -5.70 16.67
N ASN A 345 10.83 -6.73 16.02
CA ASN A 345 9.75 -7.58 16.52
C ASN A 345 10.27 -8.97 16.81
N TYR A 346 10.11 -9.40 18.07
CA TYR A 346 10.39 -10.75 18.53
C TYR A 346 9.07 -11.43 18.83
N GLU A 347 8.86 -12.61 18.27
CA GLU A 347 7.56 -13.28 18.35
C GLU A 347 7.73 -14.77 18.68
N ILE A 348 6.87 -15.28 19.57
CA ILE A 348 6.71 -16.71 19.84
C ILE A 348 5.22 -17.02 19.73
N ALA A 349 4.89 -17.98 18.86
CA ALA A 349 3.51 -18.41 18.63
C ALA A 349 3.34 -19.91 18.85
N PHE A 350 2.22 -20.27 19.47
CA PHE A 350 1.72 -21.63 19.57
C PHE A 350 0.38 -21.71 18.87
N SER A 351 0.16 -22.75 18.08
CA SER A 351 -1.16 -23.06 17.53
C SER A 351 -1.41 -24.57 17.49
N GLN A 352 -2.67 -24.96 17.63
CA GLN A 352 -3.08 -26.34 17.49
C GLN A 352 -4.46 -26.43 16.81
N ARG A 353 -4.64 -27.47 16.00
CA ARG A 353 -5.92 -27.85 15.39
C ARG A 353 -6.36 -29.20 15.92
N LEU A 354 -7.62 -29.29 16.35
CA LEU A 354 -8.24 -30.48 16.91
C LEU A 354 -9.53 -30.85 16.14
N LEU A 355 -10.08 -32.02 16.40
CA LEU A 355 -11.36 -32.49 15.85
C LEU A 355 -11.41 -32.42 14.32
N GLY A 356 -10.33 -32.87 13.64
CA GLY A 356 -10.27 -32.83 12.18
C GLY A 356 -10.24 -31.42 11.58
N GLY A 357 -9.85 -30.40 12.38
CA GLY A 357 -9.80 -28.99 11.96
C GLY A 357 -11.01 -28.15 12.38
N SER A 358 -12.02 -28.74 13.01
CA SER A 358 -13.22 -28.04 13.48
C SER A 358 -12.94 -27.11 14.68
N LEU A 359 -11.88 -27.37 15.43
CA LEU A 359 -11.41 -26.50 16.53
C LEU A 359 -9.97 -26.08 16.26
N SER A 360 -9.73 -24.78 16.19
CA SER A 360 -8.39 -24.19 16.09
C SER A 360 -8.22 -23.15 17.17
N TYR A 361 -7.08 -23.17 17.87
CA TYR A 361 -6.73 -22.19 18.87
C TYR A 361 -5.23 -21.93 18.87
N GLY A 362 -4.83 -20.79 19.41
CA GLY A 362 -3.42 -20.40 19.49
C GLY A 362 -3.19 -19.23 20.42
N ILE A 363 -1.92 -19.04 20.75
CA ILE A 363 -1.42 -17.90 21.53
C ILE A 363 -0.23 -17.35 20.77
N ASN A 364 -0.18 -16.03 20.66
CA ASN A 364 0.95 -15.30 20.13
C ASN A 364 1.44 -14.29 21.17
N LEU A 365 2.71 -14.37 21.50
CA LEU A 365 3.41 -13.43 22.37
C LEU A 365 4.42 -12.68 21.53
N PHE A 366 4.45 -11.36 21.66
CA PHE A 366 5.38 -10.52 20.94
C PHE A 366 5.98 -9.43 21.81
N TYR A 367 7.18 -9.01 21.45
CA TYR A 367 7.88 -7.86 22.03
C TYR A 367 8.40 -6.99 20.89
N ILE A 368 8.09 -5.69 20.94
CA ILE A 368 8.49 -4.72 19.95
C ILE A 368 9.40 -3.68 20.59
N ASP A 369 10.58 -3.47 20.00
CA ASP A 369 11.55 -2.43 20.37
C ASP A 369 11.68 -1.44 19.21
N GLY A 370 11.14 -0.22 19.38
CA GLY A 370 11.13 0.84 18.38
C GLY A 370 12.21 1.89 18.65
N LYS A 371 12.84 2.40 17.58
CA LYS A 371 13.84 3.45 17.63
C LYS A 371 13.55 4.54 16.61
N ASN A 372 13.88 5.78 16.96
CA ASN A 372 13.75 6.97 16.12
C ASN A 372 12.32 7.17 15.59
N LEU A 373 11.30 6.86 16.40
CA LEU A 373 9.91 7.05 16.00
C LEU A 373 9.64 8.54 15.76
N ILE A 374 9.17 8.85 14.57
CA ILE A 374 8.84 10.22 14.15
C ILE A 374 7.47 10.58 14.72
N MET A 375 7.43 11.62 15.55
CA MET A 375 6.18 12.11 16.14
C MET A 375 6.24 13.63 16.31
N THR A 376 5.09 14.27 16.17
CA THR A 376 4.93 15.70 16.43
C THR A 376 4.55 15.89 17.91
N LEU A 377 5.30 16.71 18.62
CA LEU A 377 5.08 16.99 20.05
C LEU A 377 4.75 18.46 20.26
N PRO A 378 3.92 18.82 21.26
CA PRO A 378 3.78 20.21 21.68
C PRO A 378 5.11 20.80 22.09
N ASN A 379 5.39 22.04 21.66
CA ASN A 379 6.60 22.75 22.05
C ASN A 379 6.56 23.09 23.56
N PRO A 380 7.42 22.52 24.40
CA PRO A 380 7.42 22.77 25.84
C PRO A 380 7.86 24.19 26.22
N SER A 381 8.47 24.93 25.28
CA SER A 381 9.03 26.27 25.52
C SER A 381 8.16 27.40 24.95
N GLY A 382 7.01 27.10 24.33
CA GLY A 382 6.16 28.10 23.70
C GLY A 382 4.95 27.57 22.97
N SER A 383 4.36 28.37 22.11
CA SER A 383 3.30 27.96 21.20
C SER A 383 3.88 27.18 20.00
N GLY A 384 3.09 26.25 19.46
CA GLY A 384 3.44 25.46 18.27
C GLY A 384 3.83 24.03 18.61
N MET A 385 4.25 23.32 17.57
CA MET A 385 4.64 21.90 17.61
C MET A 385 6.12 21.73 17.23
N LEU A 386 6.76 20.67 17.70
CA LEU A 386 8.13 20.25 17.37
C LEU A 386 8.10 18.89 16.68
#